data_8aa07f2ebeb6af34317e40dfc400ad06
#
_entry.id   8aa07f2ebeb6af34317e40dfc400ad06
#
_cell.length_a   1.000
_cell.length_b   1.000
_cell.length_c   1.000
_cell.angle_alpha   90.00
_cell.angle_beta   90.00
_cell.angle_gamma   90.00
#
_symmetry.space_group_name_H-M   'P 1'
#
loop_
_entity.id
_entity.type
_entity.pdbx_description
1 polymer ?
#
loop_
_entity_poly.entity_id
_entity_poly.type
_entity_poly.pdbx_seq_one_letter_code
_entity_poly.pdbx_strand_id
1 'polypeptide(L)'
;MNYTEKEKEYFNNKLSQVIYNPNRFKVLIGEDRFLFGIVSAGDSEAPFGRLMQYKTLYDTLIDLDWKIKFSFDKAIEYAYSEPVQNNFSIFRVETEEERNAYYYIENALFRTSSLWDLLAQFYRLFYKLEMPKERVYYKKVFDPSLQSSDRFKVKATEINNYLEESDDTDCCLLYT
;
A
#
# COMPACT_ATOMS: atom_id res chain seq x y z
N MET A 1 0.03 -32.82 11.52
CA MET A 1 0.05 -31.57 10.73
C MET A 1 1.52 -31.25 10.47
N ASN A 2 1.91 -31.16 9.21
CA ASN A 2 3.28 -30.87 8.83
C ASN A 2 3.65 -29.43 9.23
N TYR A 3 4.92 -29.14 9.51
CA TYR A 3 5.38 -27.78 9.85
C TYR A 3 4.95 -26.76 8.78
N THR A 4 5.09 -27.13 7.53
CA THR A 4 4.67 -26.39 6.34
C THR A 4 3.17 -26.04 6.33
N GLU A 5 2.31 -26.95 6.76
CA GLU A 5 0.87 -26.69 6.86
C GLU A 5 0.54 -25.65 7.94
N LYS A 6 1.29 -25.68 9.05
CA LYS A 6 1.15 -24.68 10.12
C LYS A 6 1.61 -23.30 9.70
N GLU A 7 2.70 -23.22 8.93
CA GLU A 7 3.18 -21.95 8.38
C GLU A 7 2.19 -21.37 7.38
N LYS A 8 1.70 -22.18 6.46
CA LYS A 8 0.68 -21.75 5.51
C LYS A 8 -0.58 -21.22 6.21
N GLU A 9 -1.05 -21.94 7.23
CA GLU A 9 -2.19 -21.53 8.04
C GLU A 9 -1.91 -20.21 8.78
N TYR A 10 -0.70 -20.04 9.33
CA TYR A 10 -0.28 -18.79 9.96
C TYR A 10 -0.32 -17.61 8.99
N PHE A 11 0.26 -17.73 7.80
CA PHE A 11 0.24 -16.66 6.80
C PHE A 11 -1.16 -16.36 6.28
N ASN A 12 -1.97 -17.38 6.03
CA ASN A 12 -3.36 -17.20 5.63
C ASN A 12 -4.19 -16.50 6.72
N ASN A 13 -3.96 -16.83 7.99
CA ASN A 13 -4.58 -16.13 9.11
C ASN A 13 -4.14 -14.68 9.21
N LYS A 14 -2.85 -14.39 9.03
CA LYS A 14 -2.35 -13.01 9.01
C LYS A 14 -2.94 -12.22 7.85
N LEU A 15 -2.97 -12.79 6.65
CA LEU A 15 -3.56 -12.16 5.47
C LEU A 15 -5.06 -11.93 5.63
N SER A 16 -5.79 -12.85 6.26
CA SER A 16 -7.23 -12.70 6.52
C SER A 16 -7.55 -11.61 7.54
N GLN A 17 -6.62 -11.34 8.48
CA GLN A 17 -6.75 -10.23 9.43
C GLN A 17 -6.56 -8.87 8.77
N VAL A 18 -5.85 -8.81 7.63
CA VAL A 18 -5.79 -7.64 6.76
C VAL A 18 -7.12 -7.55 6.02
N ILE A 19 -8.16 -7.09 6.71
CA ILE A 19 -9.48 -6.97 6.14
C ILE A 19 -9.42 -5.90 5.05
N TYR A 20 -9.53 -6.32 3.79
CA TYR A 20 -9.87 -5.42 2.71
C TYR A 20 -11.27 -4.87 2.98
N ASN A 21 -11.30 -3.67 3.54
CA ASN A 21 -12.56 -2.96 3.73
C ASN A 21 -12.65 -1.87 2.67
N PRO A 22 -13.46 -2.06 1.61
CA PRO A 22 -13.65 -1.03 0.59
C PRO A 22 -14.23 0.26 1.16
N ASN A 23 -14.83 0.21 2.36
CA ASN A 23 -15.31 1.37 3.08
C ASN A 23 -14.23 2.05 3.93
N ARG A 24 -13.05 1.43 4.11
CA ARG A 24 -11.91 2.00 4.85
C ARG A 24 -11.53 3.41 4.39
N PHE A 25 -11.62 3.66 3.09
CA PHE A 25 -11.34 4.95 2.49
C PHE A 25 -12.59 5.83 2.32
N LYS A 26 -13.80 5.26 2.31
CA LYS A 26 -15.06 6.03 2.19
C LYS A 26 -15.31 6.97 3.37
N VAL A 27 -14.81 6.61 4.55
CA VAL A 27 -14.92 7.45 5.75
C VAL A 27 -14.18 8.78 5.61
N LEU A 28 -13.12 8.84 4.78
CA LEU A 28 -12.32 10.05 4.60
C LEU A 28 -12.96 11.07 3.63
N ILE A 29 -13.82 10.61 2.74
CA ILE A 29 -14.35 11.43 1.64
C ILE A 29 -15.85 11.68 1.83
N GLY A 30 -16.51 10.93 2.69
CA GLY A 30 -17.96 10.98 2.83
C GLY A 30 -18.65 10.22 1.69
N GLU A 31 -19.97 10.22 1.70
CA GLU A 31 -20.75 9.67 0.58
C GLU A 31 -20.50 10.51 -0.68
N ASP A 32 -20.53 9.91 -1.85
CA ASP A 32 -20.33 10.59 -3.14
C ASP A 32 -21.17 11.84 -3.33
N ARG A 33 -22.32 11.92 -2.67
CA ARG A 33 -23.21 13.09 -2.64
C ARG A 33 -22.57 14.32 -2.01
N PHE A 34 -21.68 14.15 -1.03
CA PHE A 34 -21.02 15.27 -0.37
C PHE A 34 -19.97 15.90 -1.28
N LEU A 35 -19.29 15.10 -2.09
CA LEU A 35 -18.30 15.57 -3.05
C LEU A 35 -18.95 16.45 -4.14
N PHE A 36 -20.10 16.05 -4.65
CA PHE A 36 -20.86 16.84 -5.62
C PHE A 36 -21.46 18.10 -5.01
N GLY A 37 -21.83 18.10 -3.74
CA GLY A 37 -22.29 19.27 -3.01
C GLY A 37 -21.22 20.36 -2.87
N ILE A 38 -19.97 19.98 -2.66
CA ILE A 38 -18.84 20.94 -2.58
C ILE A 38 -18.54 21.55 -3.94
N VAL A 39 -18.70 20.80 -5.01
CA VAL A 39 -18.48 21.29 -6.39
C VAL A 39 -19.52 22.34 -6.78
N SER A 40 -20.75 22.18 -6.31
CA SER A 40 -21.83 23.12 -6.64
C SER A 40 -21.80 24.43 -5.83
N ALA A 41 -21.03 24.51 -4.75
CA ALA A 41 -21.00 25.64 -3.83
C ALA A 41 -20.09 26.82 -4.24
N GLY A 42 -19.53 26.81 -5.47
CA GLY A 42 -18.90 27.98 -6.08
C GLY A 42 -17.42 28.17 -5.74
N ASP A 43 -16.67 28.04 -6.69
CA ASP A 43 -15.55 28.80 -7.19
C ASP A 43 -14.87 28.04 -8.33
N SER A 44 -14.79 28.73 -9.43
CA SER A 44 -14.33 28.25 -10.74
C SER A 44 -13.08 27.37 -10.73
N GLU A 45 -13.05 26.40 -11.61
CA GLU A 45 -11.92 25.57 -12.11
C GLU A 45 -11.01 24.86 -11.08
N ALA A 46 -10.50 25.54 -10.05
CA ALA A 46 -9.59 24.98 -9.07
C ALA A 46 -10.23 23.90 -8.14
N PRO A 47 -11.48 24.05 -7.64
CA PRO A 47 -12.12 23.05 -6.78
C PRO A 47 -12.40 21.74 -7.50
N PHE A 48 -12.88 21.79 -8.73
CA PHE A 48 -13.20 20.60 -9.52
C PHE A 48 -11.96 19.80 -9.87
N GLY A 49 -10.89 20.47 -10.32
CA GLY A 49 -9.62 19.80 -10.62
C GLY A 49 -9.03 19.10 -9.40
N ARG A 50 -9.08 19.73 -8.22
CA ARG A 50 -8.64 19.09 -6.96
C ARG A 50 -9.51 17.90 -6.59
N LEU A 51 -10.81 18.03 -6.74
CA LEU A 51 -11.73 16.92 -6.47
C LEU A 51 -11.44 15.71 -7.35
N MET A 52 -11.22 15.92 -8.64
CA MET A 52 -10.84 14.86 -9.58
C MET A 52 -9.48 14.25 -9.23
N GLN A 53 -8.52 15.04 -8.78
CA GLN A 53 -7.24 14.52 -8.29
C GLN A 53 -7.43 13.64 -7.04
N TYR A 54 -8.22 14.07 -6.06
CA TYR A 54 -8.55 13.26 -4.89
C TYR A 54 -9.23 11.96 -5.27
N LYS A 55 -10.21 12.03 -6.17
CA LYS A 55 -10.91 10.83 -6.63
C LYS A 55 -9.95 9.85 -7.32
N THR A 56 -9.11 10.33 -8.22
CA THR A 56 -8.13 9.50 -8.93
C THR A 56 -7.15 8.84 -7.98
N LEU A 57 -6.59 9.59 -7.02
CA LEU A 57 -5.68 9.04 -6.01
C LEU A 57 -6.38 8.00 -5.13
N TYR A 58 -7.59 8.28 -4.73
CA TYR A 58 -8.41 7.39 -3.93
C TYR A 58 -8.71 6.07 -4.65
N ASP A 59 -9.20 6.13 -5.89
CA ASP A 59 -9.49 4.95 -6.69
C ASP A 59 -8.22 4.11 -6.91
N THR A 60 -7.08 4.77 -7.14
CA THR A 60 -5.78 4.11 -7.31
C THR A 60 -5.30 3.45 -6.01
N LEU A 61 -5.50 4.09 -4.86
CA LEU A 61 -5.17 3.50 -3.56
C LEU A 61 -5.96 2.22 -3.30
N ILE A 62 -7.26 2.23 -3.58
CA ILE A 62 -8.11 1.04 -3.46
C ILE A 62 -7.65 -0.09 -4.38
N ASP A 63 -7.37 0.24 -5.64
CA ASP A 63 -6.92 -0.72 -6.64
C ASP A 63 -5.56 -1.35 -6.26
N LEU A 64 -4.64 -0.55 -5.75
CA LEU A 64 -3.35 -1.03 -5.26
C LEU A 64 -3.48 -1.94 -4.03
N ASP A 65 -4.30 -1.55 -3.04
CA ASP A 65 -4.55 -2.36 -1.83
C ASP A 65 -5.09 -3.74 -2.22
N TRP A 66 -6.05 -3.78 -3.14
CA TRP A 66 -6.56 -5.04 -3.66
C TRP A 66 -5.49 -5.87 -4.39
N LYS A 67 -4.70 -5.24 -5.26
CA LYS A 67 -3.64 -5.91 -6.03
C LYS A 67 -2.52 -6.45 -5.13
N ILE A 68 -2.17 -5.74 -4.06
CA ILE A 68 -1.18 -6.19 -3.06
C ILE A 68 -1.70 -7.46 -2.39
N LYS A 69 -2.93 -7.42 -1.85
CA LYS A 69 -3.55 -8.57 -1.21
C LYS A 69 -3.64 -9.77 -2.14
N PHE A 70 -4.11 -9.58 -3.37
CA PHE A 70 -4.18 -10.62 -4.38
C PHE A 70 -2.80 -11.22 -4.68
N SER A 71 -1.76 -10.38 -4.78
CA SER A 71 -0.41 -10.84 -5.05
C SER A 71 0.15 -11.69 -3.90
N PHE A 72 -0.06 -11.29 -2.63
CA PHE A 72 0.34 -12.10 -1.49
C PHE A 72 -0.43 -13.43 -1.41
N ASP A 73 -1.73 -13.41 -1.66
CA ASP A 73 -2.55 -14.62 -1.70
C ASP A 73 -2.02 -15.62 -2.73
N LYS A 74 -1.72 -15.16 -3.94
CA LYS A 74 -1.13 -15.98 -4.99
C LYS A 74 0.29 -16.44 -4.67
N ALA A 75 1.11 -15.59 -4.07
CA ALA A 75 2.47 -15.97 -3.65
C ALA A 75 2.41 -17.11 -2.63
N ILE A 76 1.52 -17.05 -1.64
CA ILE A 76 1.33 -18.12 -0.65
C ILE A 76 0.83 -19.40 -1.33
N GLU A 77 -0.14 -19.31 -2.23
CA GLU A 77 -0.68 -20.45 -2.97
C GLU A 77 0.44 -21.21 -3.72
N TYR A 78 1.28 -20.48 -4.47
CA TYR A 78 2.37 -21.09 -5.22
C TYR A 78 3.53 -21.57 -4.34
N ALA A 79 3.95 -20.80 -3.34
CA ALA A 79 5.04 -21.16 -2.45
C ALA A 79 4.77 -22.46 -1.65
N TYR A 80 3.50 -22.71 -1.31
CA TYR A 80 3.07 -23.91 -0.59
C TYR A 80 2.46 -24.97 -1.50
N SER A 81 2.69 -24.88 -2.81
CA SER A 81 2.28 -25.92 -3.76
C SER A 81 3.15 -27.18 -3.60
N GLU A 82 2.58 -28.33 -3.94
CA GLU A 82 3.28 -29.64 -3.85
C GLU A 82 4.62 -29.67 -4.63
N PRO A 83 4.72 -29.14 -5.87
CA PRO A 83 5.98 -29.13 -6.61
C PRO A 83 7.10 -28.36 -5.90
N VAL A 84 6.78 -27.23 -5.24
CA VAL A 84 7.76 -26.42 -4.51
C VAL A 84 8.17 -27.12 -3.23
N GLN A 85 7.21 -27.66 -2.47
CA GLN A 85 7.46 -28.29 -1.17
C GLN A 85 8.22 -29.62 -1.26
N ASN A 86 8.13 -30.32 -2.38
CA ASN A 86 8.81 -31.61 -2.60
C ASN A 86 10.12 -31.48 -3.37
N ASN A 87 10.54 -30.27 -3.76
CA ASN A 87 11.75 -30.05 -4.56
C ASN A 87 13.00 -29.89 -3.68
N PHE A 88 13.48 -30.97 -3.07
CA PHE A 88 14.66 -30.97 -2.19
C PHE A 88 15.97 -31.42 -2.88
N SER A 89 16.02 -31.47 -4.19
CA SER A 89 17.23 -31.89 -4.91
C SER A 89 18.35 -30.85 -4.76
N ILE A 90 19.58 -31.32 -4.53
CA ILE A 90 20.78 -30.46 -4.49
C ILE A 90 21.03 -29.79 -5.85
N PHE A 91 20.63 -30.49 -6.93
CA PHE A 91 20.69 -29.98 -8.31
C PHE A 91 19.31 -29.61 -8.81
N ARG A 92 18.50 -28.95 -7.94
CA ARG A 92 17.12 -28.62 -8.29
C ARG A 92 17.09 -27.61 -9.43
N VAL A 93 16.19 -27.87 -10.36
CA VAL A 93 15.76 -26.88 -11.34
C VAL A 93 14.58 -26.15 -10.71
N GLU A 94 14.59 -24.83 -10.80
CA GLU A 94 13.49 -23.99 -10.34
C GLU A 94 12.19 -24.44 -11.03
N THR A 95 11.16 -24.67 -10.24
CA THR A 95 9.83 -25.03 -10.77
C THR A 95 9.10 -23.79 -11.30
N GLU A 96 8.09 -24.00 -12.13
CA GLU A 96 7.24 -22.90 -12.60
C GLU A 96 6.49 -22.24 -11.43
N GLU A 97 6.04 -23.02 -10.47
CA GLU A 97 5.37 -22.56 -9.27
C GLU A 97 6.29 -21.71 -8.38
N GLU A 98 7.54 -22.12 -8.23
CA GLU A 98 8.55 -21.34 -7.50
C GLU A 98 8.77 -19.98 -8.16
N ARG A 99 8.92 -19.95 -9.49
CA ARG A 99 9.04 -18.71 -10.26
C ARG A 99 7.81 -17.82 -10.13
N ASN A 100 6.62 -18.41 -10.15
CA ASN A 100 5.38 -17.67 -9.96
C ASN A 100 5.26 -17.11 -8.54
N ALA A 101 5.68 -17.87 -7.51
CA ALA A 101 5.72 -17.37 -6.13
C ALA A 101 6.61 -16.12 -6.02
N TYR A 102 7.83 -16.15 -6.55
CA TYR A 102 8.73 -15.00 -6.57
C TYR A 102 8.12 -13.82 -7.33
N TYR A 103 7.58 -14.06 -8.51
CA TYR A 103 6.92 -13.01 -9.29
C TYR A 103 5.82 -12.28 -8.51
N TYR A 104 4.98 -13.02 -7.79
CA TYR A 104 3.90 -12.42 -7.03
C TYR A 104 4.40 -11.71 -5.75
N ILE A 105 5.45 -12.21 -5.08
CA ILE A 105 6.09 -11.52 -3.97
C ILE A 105 6.68 -10.18 -4.43
N GLU A 106 7.47 -10.17 -5.49
CA GLU A 106 8.06 -8.96 -6.06
C GLU A 106 6.99 -7.94 -6.45
N ASN A 107 5.91 -8.40 -7.08
CA ASN A 107 4.78 -7.54 -7.42
C ASN A 107 4.10 -6.94 -6.17
N ALA A 108 3.95 -7.72 -5.11
CA ALA A 108 3.37 -7.23 -3.86
C ALA A 108 4.26 -6.15 -3.23
N LEU A 109 5.56 -6.40 -3.10
CA LEU A 109 6.54 -5.48 -2.54
C LEU A 109 6.61 -4.16 -3.33
N PHE A 110 6.72 -4.25 -4.64
CA PHE A 110 6.77 -3.07 -5.50
C PHE A 110 5.49 -2.21 -5.40
N ARG A 111 4.34 -2.85 -5.35
CA ARG A 111 3.06 -2.15 -5.18
C ARG A 111 2.90 -1.55 -3.79
N THR A 112 3.44 -2.19 -2.76
CA THR A 112 3.43 -1.64 -1.39
C THR A 112 4.23 -0.34 -1.33
N SER A 113 5.42 -0.30 -1.93
CA SER A 113 6.19 0.95 -2.06
C SER A 113 5.41 2.04 -2.81
N SER A 114 4.78 1.67 -3.93
CA SER A 114 3.95 2.60 -4.71
C SER A 114 2.72 3.09 -3.94
N LEU A 115 2.14 2.25 -3.08
CA LEU A 115 1.02 2.62 -2.20
C LEU A 115 1.43 3.72 -1.21
N TRP A 116 2.63 3.59 -0.60
CA TRP A 116 3.16 4.60 0.31
C TRP A 116 3.40 5.94 -0.39
N ASP A 117 3.95 5.94 -1.60
CA ASP A 117 4.17 7.16 -2.39
C ASP A 117 2.85 7.82 -2.80
N LEU A 118 1.84 7.04 -3.15
CA LEU A 118 0.51 7.55 -3.45
C LEU A 118 -0.16 8.14 -2.20
N LEU A 119 0.00 7.47 -1.06
CA LEU A 119 -0.50 7.96 0.22
C LEU A 119 0.17 9.30 0.57
N ALA A 120 1.48 9.43 0.37
CA ALA A 120 2.20 10.68 0.55
C ALA A 120 1.66 11.79 -0.35
N GLN A 121 1.38 11.51 -1.62
CA GLN A 121 0.76 12.47 -2.54
C GLN A 121 -0.65 12.88 -2.07
N PHE A 122 -1.44 11.94 -1.56
CA PHE A 122 -2.76 12.22 -1.00
C PHE A 122 -2.67 13.16 0.20
N TYR A 123 -1.77 12.88 1.15
CA TYR A 123 -1.55 13.74 2.32
C TYR A 123 -1.03 15.12 1.93
N ARG A 124 -0.10 15.19 0.96
CA ARG A 124 0.36 16.47 0.43
C ARG A 124 -0.79 17.36 -0.06
N LEU A 125 -1.68 16.77 -0.84
CA LEU A 125 -2.85 17.52 -1.34
C LEU A 125 -3.82 17.91 -0.21
N PHE A 126 -4.09 16.97 0.68
CA PHE A 126 -5.06 17.17 1.77
C PHE A 126 -4.61 18.26 2.75
N TYR A 127 -3.34 18.23 3.15
CA TYR A 127 -2.76 19.21 4.06
C TYR A 127 -2.19 20.45 3.36
N LYS A 128 -2.28 20.52 2.02
CA LYS A 128 -1.74 21.61 1.19
C LYS A 128 -0.26 21.88 1.46
N LEU A 129 0.54 20.81 1.55
CA LEU A 129 1.97 20.94 1.82
C LEU A 129 2.67 21.61 0.63
N GLU A 130 3.47 22.63 0.91
CA GLU A 130 4.29 23.34 -0.08
C GLU A 130 5.51 22.53 -0.49
N MET A 131 5.30 21.50 -1.27
CA MET A 131 6.33 20.61 -1.75
C MET A 131 6.17 20.38 -3.25
N PRO A 132 7.25 20.52 -4.07
CA PRO A 132 7.20 20.23 -5.49
C PRO A 132 6.74 18.79 -5.73
N LYS A 133 5.87 18.59 -6.73
CA LYS A 133 5.27 17.29 -7.04
C LYS A 133 6.31 16.21 -7.30
N GLU A 134 7.42 16.57 -7.94
CA GLU A 134 8.53 15.69 -8.32
C GLU A 134 9.36 15.20 -7.12
N ARG A 135 9.16 15.80 -5.95
CA ARG A 135 9.87 15.45 -4.71
C ARG A 135 8.98 14.78 -3.67
N VAL A 136 7.76 14.39 -4.07
CA VAL A 136 6.79 13.76 -3.16
C VAL A 136 7.03 12.26 -3.16
N TYR A 137 7.74 11.78 -2.16
CA TYR A 137 7.86 10.38 -1.82
C TYR A 137 7.68 10.19 -0.31
N TYR A 138 7.24 9.03 0.10
CA TYR A 138 6.72 8.79 1.43
C TYR A 138 7.73 9.12 2.56
N LYS A 139 9.00 8.72 2.43
CA LYS A 139 10.05 8.98 3.44
C LYS A 139 10.23 10.48 3.71
N LYS A 140 10.03 11.31 2.70
CA LYS A 140 10.21 12.76 2.83
C LYS A 140 8.94 13.45 3.33
N VAL A 141 7.78 12.99 2.88
CA VAL A 141 6.50 13.57 3.31
C VAL A 141 6.20 13.24 4.76
N PHE A 142 6.53 12.02 5.19
CA PHE A 142 6.27 11.58 6.56
C PHE A 142 7.44 11.80 7.53
N ASP A 143 8.53 12.45 7.09
CA ASP A 143 9.59 12.91 8.01
C ASP A 143 9.10 14.11 8.83
N PRO A 144 8.93 13.97 10.15
CA PRO A 144 8.41 15.05 10.99
C PRO A 144 9.33 16.27 11.05
N SER A 145 10.65 16.07 10.83
CA SER A 145 11.64 17.13 10.87
C SER A 145 11.54 18.10 9.69
N LEU A 146 10.99 17.63 8.58
CA LEU A 146 10.82 18.40 7.34
C LEU A 146 9.46 19.09 7.25
N GLN A 147 8.57 18.88 8.23
CA GLN A 147 7.21 19.43 8.18
C GLN A 147 7.12 20.77 8.89
N SER A 148 6.72 21.79 8.13
CA SER A 148 6.45 23.14 8.64
C SER A 148 5.05 23.31 9.23
N SER A 149 4.11 22.42 8.91
CA SER A 149 2.73 22.46 9.37
C SER A 149 2.56 21.68 10.66
N ASP A 150 2.31 22.32 11.79
CA ASP A 150 2.10 21.66 13.09
C ASP A 150 0.97 20.62 13.04
N ARG A 151 -0.10 20.93 12.32
CA ARG A 151 -1.24 20.02 12.16
C ARG A 151 -0.87 18.72 11.45
N PHE A 152 0.00 18.77 10.46
CA PHE A 152 0.45 17.60 9.72
C PHE A 152 1.59 16.88 10.46
N LYS A 153 2.43 17.62 11.17
CA LYS A 153 3.60 17.07 11.89
C LYS A 153 3.21 15.95 12.86
N VAL A 154 2.11 16.11 13.60
CA VAL A 154 1.58 15.06 14.49
C VAL A 154 1.27 13.78 13.70
N LYS A 155 0.56 13.91 12.58
CA LYS A 155 0.21 12.76 11.75
C LYS A 155 1.43 12.15 11.04
N ALA A 156 2.38 12.98 10.60
CA ALA A 156 3.63 12.51 10.03
C ALA A 156 4.44 11.71 11.05
N THR A 157 4.49 12.16 12.32
CA THR A 157 5.15 11.40 13.39
C THR A 157 4.50 10.03 13.64
N GLU A 158 3.17 9.97 13.69
CA GLU A 158 2.46 8.69 13.85
C GLU A 158 2.79 7.71 12.73
N ILE A 159 2.81 8.19 11.47
CA ILE A 159 3.10 7.36 10.30
C ILE A 159 4.59 6.97 10.28
N ASN A 160 5.49 7.89 10.60
CA ASN A 160 6.93 7.61 10.64
C ASN A 160 7.26 6.56 11.70
N ASN A 161 6.68 6.68 12.91
CA ASN A 161 6.85 5.67 13.95
C ASN A 161 6.34 4.29 13.50
N TYR A 162 5.18 4.24 12.84
CA TYR A 162 4.69 2.99 12.28
C TYR A 162 5.66 2.39 11.25
N LEU A 163 6.24 3.21 10.39
CA LEU A 163 7.20 2.77 9.38
C LEU A 163 8.53 2.29 10.01
N GLU A 164 8.94 2.89 11.12
CA GLU A 164 10.16 2.48 11.85
C GLU A 164 9.94 1.22 12.69
N GLU A 165 8.75 1.04 13.26
CA GLU A 165 8.41 -0.12 14.09
C GLU A 165 8.03 -1.35 13.28
N SER A 166 7.56 -1.16 12.05
CA SER A 166 7.21 -2.28 11.17
C SER A 166 8.46 -2.76 10.45
N ASP A 167 8.83 -4.03 10.63
CA ASP A 167 9.86 -4.74 9.84
C ASP A 167 9.60 -4.69 8.32
N ASP A 168 8.43 -4.19 7.91
CA ASP A 168 8.02 -3.97 6.52
C ASP A 168 8.91 -2.95 5.80
N THR A 169 9.58 -2.06 6.53
CA THR A 169 10.52 -1.08 5.95
C THR A 169 11.80 -1.73 5.43
N ASP A 170 12.29 -2.78 6.07
CA ASP A 170 13.52 -3.45 5.65
C ASP A 170 13.32 -4.23 4.33
N CYS A 171 12.14 -4.75 4.09
CA CYS A 171 11.82 -5.39 2.81
C CYS A 171 11.79 -4.40 1.63
N CYS A 172 11.37 -3.15 1.86
CA CYS A 172 11.36 -2.11 0.82
C CYS A 172 12.75 -1.50 0.57
N LEU A 173 13.67 -1.59 1.54
CA LEU A 173 15.04 -1.03 1.44
C LEU A 173 15.98 -1.85 0.56
N LEU A 174 15.67 -3.12 0.28
CA LEU A 174 16.51 -3.99 -0.55
C LEU A 174 16.42 -3.68 -2.06
N TYR A 175 15.50 -2.80 -2.48
CA TYR A 175 15.25 -2.49 -3.91
C TYR A 175 15.40 -0.98 -4.24
N THR A 176 15.88 -0.17 -3.33
CA THR A 176 16.25 1.24 -3.59
C THR A 176 17.75 1.45 -3.49
#